data_3954b0c82c8ed7447f09ef495d0f228e
#
_entry.id   3954b0c82c8ed7447f09ef495d0f228e
#
_cell.length_a   1.000
_cell.length_b   1.000
_cell.length_c   1.000
_cell.angle_alpha   90.00
_cell.angle_beta   90.00
_cell.angle_gamma   90.00
#
_symmetry.space_group_name_H-M   'P 1'
#
loop_
_entity.id
_entity.type
_entity.pdbx_description
1 polymer ?
#
loop_
_entity_poly.entity_id
_entity_poly.type
_entity_poly.pdbx_seq_one_letter_code
_entity_poly.pdbx_strand_id
1 'polypeptide(L)'
;LVGSEMCIRDRNTQINGSLYHYRVENEYKTDGKNETSTNYEIAWNNAFTAGKYTRIQLDGNFVGPSVTTQGRTQSFWFVNLAIRQQFFKRKLTATLSFRDVFNTARYVNTITSSNLISKTRIRPDYPLIGLTLSYTFNQFKLKNGLSNNSKDLFEGTNH
;
A
#
# COMPACT_ATOMS: atom_id res chain seq x y z
N LEU A 1 1.40 -16.86 -2.78
CA LEU A 1 2.06 -15.70 -2.15
C LEU A 1 3.55 -15.99 -2.05
N VAL A 2 4.36 -15.31 -2.82
CA VAL A 2 5.82 -15.38 -2.71
C VAL A 2 6.30 -13.98 -2.35
N GLY A 3 6.78 -13.80 -1.13
CA GLY A 3 7.41 -12.57 -0.68
C GLY A 3 8.91 -12.79 -0.53
N SER A 4 9.73 -11.92 -1.07
CA SER A 4 11.18 -11.89 -0.84
C SER A 4 11.53 -10.59 -0.12
N GLU A 5 12.07 -10.71 1.10
CA GLU A 5 12.61 -9.58 1.85
C GLU A 5 14.14 -9.63 1.83
N MET A 6 14.74 -8.55 1.39
CA MET A 6 16.19 -8.38 1.40
C MET A 6 16.53 -7.12 2.23
N CYS A 7 17.00 -7.36 3.47
CA CYS A 7 17.44 -6.29 4.37
C CYS A 7 18.95 -6.07 4.27
N ILE A 8 19.36 -4.99 3.66
CA ILE A 8 20.69 -4.40 3.84
C ILE A 8 20.51 -3.29 4.90
N ARG A 9 21.48 -3.06 5.77
CA ARG A 9 21.38 -2.16 6.94
C ARG A 9 20.69 -0.80 6.67
N ASP A 10 20.74 -0.30 5.43
CA ASP A 10 20.19 1.01 5.03
C ASP A 10 19.11 0.90 3.94
N ARG A 11 18.76 -0.31 3.50
CA ARG A 11 17.80 -0.56 2.43
C ARG A 11 16.89 -1.71 2.80
N ASN A 12 15.59 -1.48 2.66
CA ASN A 12 14.55 -2.51 2.75
C ASN A 12 13.83 -2.60 1.41
N THR A 13 13.83 -3.78 0.81
CA THR A 13 13.13 -4.04 -0.46
C THR A 13 12.16 -5.18 -0.24
N GLN A 14 10.90 -4.96 -0.60
CA GLN A 14 9.84 -5.95 -0.53
C GLN A 14 9.15 -6.05 -1.88
N ILE A 15 8.96 -7.26 -2.37
CA ILE A 15 8.21 -7.55 -3.59
C ILE A 15 7.10 -8.52 -3.22
N ASN A 16 5.87 -8.16 -3.53
CA ASN A 16 4.68 -8.98 -3.35
C ASN A 16 4.07 -9.24 -4.71
N GLY A 17 3.64 -10.47 -4.93
CA GLY A 17 2.92 -10.85 -6.14
C GLY A 17 1.70 -11.68 -5.80
N SER A 18 0.60 -11.45 -6.50
CA SER A 18 -0.59 -12.29 -6.46
C SER A 18 -0.97 -12.72 -7.87
N LEU A 19 -1.34 -13.96 -8.00
CA LEU A 19 -1.84 -14.54 -9.24
C LEU A 19 -3.06 -15.40 -8.91
N TYR A 20 -4.18 -15.15 -9.58
CA TYR A 20 -5.37 -15.98 -9.43
C TYR A 20 -6.10 -16.09 -10.75
N HIS A 21 -6.66 -17.27 -10.97
CA HIS A 21 -7.44 -17.60 -12.15
C HIS A 21 -8.88 -17.90 -11.73
N TYR A 22 -9.85 -17.31 -12.41
CA TYR A 22 -11.25 -17.59 -12.16
C TYR A 22 -12.05 -17.65 -13.46
N ARG A 23 -13.15 -18.36 -13.39
CA ARG A 23 -14.12 -18.46 -14.45
C ARG A 23 -15.39 -17.72 -14.03
N VAL A 24 -15.87 -16.88 -14.90
CA VAL A 24 -17.13 -16.17 -14.73
C VAL A 24 -18.18 -16.88 -15.56
N GLU A 25 -19.15 -17.46 -14.89
CA GLU A 25 -20.33 -18.07 -15.52
C GLU A 25 -21.44 -17.02 -15.59
N ASN A 26 -21.96 -16.80 -16.80
CA ASN A 26 -22.95 -15.78 -17.05
C ASN A 26 -24.27 -16.45 -17.45
N GLU A 27 -25.12 -16.67 -16.46
CA GLU A 27 -26.41 -17.35 -16.62
C GLU A 27 -27.44 -16.53 -17.41
N TYR A 28 -27.20 -15.22 -17.59
CA TYR A 28 -28.13 -14.27 -18.20
C TYR A 28 -27.70 -13.77 -19.60
N LYS A 29 -26.58 -14.20 -20.14
CA LYS A 29 -26.20 -13.87 -21.51
C LYS A 29 -26.70 -14.93 -22.48
N THR A 30 -27.50 -14.52 -23.44
CA THR A 30 -28.04 -15.35 -24.54
C THR A 30 -26.95 -16.07 -25.36
N ASP A 31 -25.69 -15.61 -25.29
CA ASP A 31 -24.56 -16.21 -26.00
C ASP A 31 -23.76 -17.26 -25.21
N GLY A 32 -24.14 -17.56 -23.97
CA GLY A 32 -23.62 -18.70 -23.17
C GLY A 32 -22.10 -18.81 -23.04
N LYS A 33 -21.33 -17.77 -23.38
CA LYS A 33 -19.88 -17.81 -23.30
C LYS A 33 -19.40 -17.54 -21.88
N ASN A 34 -18.88 -18.59 -21.27
CA ASN A 34 -18.12 -18.47 -20.04
C ASN A 34 -16.82 -17.73 -20.31
N GLU A 35 -16.54 -16.69 -19.55
CA GLU A 35 -15.29 -15.94 -19.67
C GLU A 35 -14.34 -16.38 -18.55
N THR A 36 -13.09 -16.63 -18.90
CA THR A 36 -12.02 -16.92 -17.96
C THR A 36 -11.13 -15.71 -17.81
N SER A 37 -10.71 -15.42 -16.59
CA SER A 37 -9.78 -14.33 -16.31
C SER A 37 -8.60 -14.80 -15.47
N THR A 38 -7.41 -14.42 -15.90
CA THR A 38 -6.20 -14.60 -15.10
C THR A 38 -5.76 -13.21 -14.65
N ASN A 39 -5.85 -12.98 -13.35
CA ASN A 39 -5.50 -11.72 -12.75
C ASN A 39 -4.15 -11.86 -12.05
N TYR A 40 -3.32 -10.84 -12.19
CA TYR A 40 -2.04 -10.77 -11.51
C TYR A 40 -1.77 -9.35 -11.06
N GLU A 41 -1.16 -9.25 -9.91
CA GLU A 41 -0.77 -7.98 -9.31
C GLU A 41 0.65 -8.13 -8.78
N ILE A 42 1.48 -7.12 -9.02
CA ILE A 42 2.84 -7.05 -8.52
C ILE A 42 3.00 -5.71 -7.82
N ALA A 43 3.33 -5.77 -6.54
CA ALA A 43 3.68 -4.60 -5.73
C ALA A 43 5.16 -4.67 -5.34
N TRP A 44 5.87 -3.58 -5.57
CA TRP A 44 7.26 -3.43 -5.21
C TRP A 44 7.43 -2.21 -4.32
N ASN A 45 7.97 -2.44 -3.13
CA ASN A 45 8.26 -1.41 -2.15
C ASN A 45 9.76 -1.38 -1.89
N ASN A 46 10.34 -0.21 -1.95
CA ASN A 46 11.76 -0.01 -1.66
C ASN A 46 11.93 1.19 -0.74
N ALA A 47 12.55 0.98 0.40
CA ALA A 47 12.86 2.04 1.34
C ALA A 47 14.38 2.09 1.55
N PHE A 48 14.94 3.27 1.34
CA PHE A 48 16.35 3.56 1.50
C PHE A 48 16.54 4.62 2.59
N THR A 49 17.46 4.37 3.52
CA THR A 49 17.80 5.32 4.58
C THR A 49 19.14 5.98 4.24
N ALA A 50 19.09 7.26 3.93
CA ALA A 50 20.26 8.09 3.63
C ALA A 50 20.70 8.83 4.90
N GLY A 51 21.72 8.31 5.57
CA GLY A 51 22.19 8.87 6.84
C GLY A 51 21.20 8.63 7.99
N LYS A 52 21.25 9.50 9.02
CA LYS A 52 20.50 9.32 10.29
C LYS A 52 19.05 9.84 10.25
N TYR A 53 18.71 10.69 9.31
CA TYR A 53 17.50 11.51 9.36
C TYR A 53 16.68 11.52 8.07
N THR A 54 17.20 10.95 6.98
CA THR A 54 16.55 10.96 5.67
C THR A 54 16.12 9.54 5.31
N ARG A 55 14.87 9.36 4.92
CA ARG A 55 14.34 8.11 4.36
C ARG A 55 13.65 8.41 3.04
N ILE A 56 14.02 7.66 2.02
CA ILE A 56 13.43 7.73 0.68
C ILE A 56 12.67 6.41 0.49
N GLN A 57 11.43 6.51 0.05
CA GLN A 57 10.59 5.36 -0.25
C GLN A 57 10.11 5.46 -1.69
N LEU A 58 10.22 4.36 -2.42
CA LEU A 58 9.77 4.20 -3.78
C LEU A 58 8.84 2.98 -3.84
N ASP A 59 7.59 3.20 -4.23
CA ASP A 59 6.58 2.16 -4.31
C ASP A 59 6.09 2.05 -5.76
N GLY A 60 6.15 0.85 -6.32
CA GLY A 60 5.62 0.55 -7.63
C GLY A 60 4.49 -0.48 -7.52
N ASN A 61 3.45 -0.30 -8.33
CA ASN A 61 2.34 -1.25 -8.42
C ASN A 61 1.98 -1.48 -9.88
N PHE A 62 1.81 -2.74 -10.24
CA PHE A 62 1.30 -3.18 -11.53
C PHE A 62 0.08 -4.05 -11.30
N VAL A 63 -1.04 -3.69 -11.92
CA VAL A 63 -2.30 -4.44 -11.86
C VAL A 63 -2.61 -4.94 -13.27
N GLY A 64 -2.73 -6.26 -13.41
CA GLY A 64 -3.11 -6.92 -14.65
C GLY A 64 -4.56 -6.64 -15.07
N PRO A 65 -4.92 -7.03 -16.29
CA PRO A 65 -6.29 -6.90 -16.75
C PRO A 65 -7.22 -7.83 -15.98
N SER A 66 -8.47 -7.43 -15.80
CA SER A 66 -9.49 -8.25 -15.15
C SER A 66 -10.78 -8.29 -15.96
N VAL A 67 -11.47 -9.44 -15.89
CA VAL A 67 -12.78 -9.63 -16.53
C VAL A 67 -13.82 -9.81 -15.43
N THR A 68 -14.94 -9.13 -15.57
CA THR A 68 -16.10 -9.25 -14.71
C THR A 68 -17.30 -9.74 -15.51
N THR A 69 -18.40 -10.10 -14.87
CA THR A 69 -19.66 -10.53 -15.54
C THR A 69 -20.15 -9.54 -16.58
N GLN A 70 -19.86 -8.27 -16.41
CA GLN A 70 -20.40 -7.18 -17.27
C GLN A 70 -19.33 -6.40 -18.01
N GLY A 71 -18.04 -6.68 -17.80
CA GLY A 71 -17.03 -5.84 -18.41
C GLY A 71 -15.59 -6.31 -18.26
N ARG A 72 -14.70 -5.51 -18.80
CA ARG A 72 -13.26 -5.75 -18.77
C ARG A 72 -12.52 -4.50 -18.32
N THR A 73 -11.61 -4.66 -17.37
CA THR A 73 -10.69 -3.62 -16.92
C THR A 73 -9.32 -3.82 -17.58
N GLN A 74 -8.72 -2.76 -18.07
CA GLN A 74 -7.39 -2.79 -18.64
C GLN A 74 -6.33 -2.79 -17.55
N SER A 75 -5.15 -3.33 -17.86
CA SER A 75 -3.98 -3.22 -16.98
C SER A 75 -3.53 -1.77 -16.80
N PHE A 76 -3.01 -1.46 -15.64
CA PHE A 76 -2.40 -0.17 -15.33
C PHE A 76 -1.26 -0.34 -14.32
N TRP A 77 -0.40 0.65 -14.25
CA TRP A 77 0.69 0.69 -13.29
C TRP A 77 0.93 2.13 -12.83
N PHE A 78 1.55 2.26 -11.68
CA PHE A 78 1.94 3.56 -11.14
C PHE A 78 3.13 3.42 -10.20
N VAL A 79 3.84 4.53 -10.01
CA VAL A 79 4.97 4.61 -9.09
C VAL A 79 4.80 5.83 -8.21
N ASN A 80 4.97 5.62 -6.90
CA ASN A 80 4.96 6.68 -5.90
C ASN A 80 6.36 6.88 -5.33
N LEU A 81 6.67 8.11 -4.97
CA LEU A 81 7.90 8.48 -4.30
C LEU A 81 7.57 9.26 -3.03
N ALA A 82 8.21 8.91 -1.92
CA ALA A 82 8.12 9.68 -0.69
C ALA A 82 9.52 9.95 -0.13
N ILE A 83 9.75 11.18 0.29
CA ILE A 83 11.00 11.61 0.94
C ILE A 83 10.63 12.12 2.32
N ARG A 84 11.13 11.46 3.33
CA ARG A 84 10.94 11.82 4.73
C ARG A 84 12.24 12.35 5.31
N GLN A 85 12.20 13.57 5.82
CA GLN A 85 13.32 14.23 6.48
C GLN A 85 12.97 14.55 7.92
N GLN A 86 13.85 14.18 8.84
CA GLN A 86 13.71 14.50 10.26
C GLN A 86 14.67 15.65 10.65
N PHE A 87 14.15 16.60 11.43
CA PHE A 87 14.87 17.77 11.92
C PHE A 87 14.82 17.83 13.46
N PHE A 88 15.65 18.67 14.05
CA PHE A 88 15.65 18.97 15.50
C PHE A 88 15.67 17.71 16.38
N LYS A 89 16.65 16.82 16.15
CA LYS A 89 16.78 15.55 16.89
C LYS A 89 15.49 14.72 16.85
N ARG A 90 14.84 14.64 15.68
CA ARG A 90 13.59 13.90 15.39
C ARG A 90 12.32 14.53 15.97
N LYS A 91 12.35 15.78 16.44
CA LYS A 91 11.14 16.46 16.89
C LYS A 91 10.24 16.93 15.75
N LEU A 92 10.83 17.35 14.63
CA LEU A 92 10.10 17.74 13.44
C LEU A 92 10.35 16.72 12.32
N THR A 93 9.30 16.24 11.69
CA THR A 93 9.35 15.37 10.52
C THR A 93 8.63 16.04 9.37
N ALA A 94 9.31 16.22 8.26
CA ALA A 94 8.70 16.64 6.99
C ALA A 94 8.68 15.44 6.04
N THR A 95 7.54 15.19 5.42
CA THR A 95 7.37 14.14 4.40
C THR A 95 6.82 14.78 3.14
N LEU A 96 7.60 14.71 2.08
CA LEU A 96 7.20 15.10 0.74
C LEU A 96 6.82 13.84 -0.04
N SER A 97 5.61 13.78 -0.58
CA SER A 97 5.09 12.63 -1.31
C SER A 97 4.67 13.02 -2.72
N PHE A 98 5.01 12.19 -3.68
CA PHE A 98 4.63 12.28 -5.07
C PHE A 98 3.87 11.01 -5.44
N ARG A 99 2.63 11.13 -5.84
CA ARG A 99 1.82 9.99 -6.30
C ARG A 99 1.80 9.96 -7.81
N ASP A 100 1.94 8.76 -8.34
CA ASP A 100 1.93 8.50 -9.79
C ASP A 100 2.89 9.43 -10.56
N VAL A 101 4.18 9.34 -10.19
CA VAL A 101 5.26 10.20 -10.73
C VAL A 101 5.27 10.24 -12.26
N PHE A 102 4.87 9.14 -12.91
CA PHE A 102 4.87 9.01 -14.37
C PHE A 102 3.51 9.29 -15.02
N ASN A 103 2.46 9.59 -14.22
CA ASN A 103 1.10 9.83 -14.71
C ASN A 103 0.56 8.66 -15.55
N THR A 104 0.76 7.44 -15.05
CA THR A 104 0.40 6.18 -15.74
C THR A 104 -0.83 5.49 -15.16
N ALA A 105 -1.33 5.90 -13.99
CA ALA A 105 -2.52 5.36 -13.34
C ALA A 105 -3.80 5.71 -14.13
N ARG A 106 -4.04 5.01 -15.23
CA ARG A 106 -5.22 5.17 -16.07
C ARG A 106 -6.13 3.96 -15.90
N TYR A 107 -7.21 4.15 -15.18
CA TYR A 107 -8.23 3.10 -15.03
C TYR A 107 -9.23 3.16 -16.18
N VAL A 108 -9.29 2.12 -16.98
CA VAL A 108 -10.23 2.00 -18.10
C VAL A 108 -11.09 0.76 -17.88
N ASN A 109 -12.38 0.97 -17.67
CA ASN A 109 -13.36 -0.10 -17.55
C ASN A 109 -14.33 -0.02 -18.74
N THR A 110 -14.55 -1.13 -19.41
CA THR A 110 -15.51 -1.26 -20.50
C THR A 110 -16.59 -2.25 -20.08
N ILE A 111 -17.82 -1.78 -19.99
CA ILE A 111 -19.00 -2.58 -19.68
C ILE A 111 -19.75 -2.78 -20.99
N THR A 112 -20.05 -4.04 -21.31
CA THR A 112 -20.82 -4.43 -22.49
C THR A 112 -22.08 -5.15 -22.05
N SER A 113 -23.22 -4.58 -22.35
CA SER A 113 -24.55 -5.19 -22.19
C SER A 113 -25.19 -5.38 -23.56
N SER A 114 -26.29 -6.12 -23.63
CA SER A 114 -26.99 -6.45 -24.89
C SER A 114 -27.31 -5.22 -25.77
N ASN A 115 -27.61 -4.07 -25.14
CA ASN A 115 -28.02 -2.85 -25.83
C ASN A 115 -27.17 -1.63 -25.46
N LEU A 116 -26.10 -1.79 -24.66
CA LEU A 116 -25.29 -0.67 -24.20
C LEU A 116 -23.82 -1.07 -24.07
N ILE A 117 -22.95 -0.27 -24.69
CA ILE A 117 -21.52 -0.32 -24.44
C ILE A 117 -21.13 0.97 -23.69
N SER A 118 -20.71 0.82 -22.46
CA SER A 118 -20.22 1.93 -21.64
C SER A 118 -18.72 1.80 -21.42
N LYS A 119 -17.97 2.84 -21.78
CA LYS A 119 -16.53 2.91 -21.55
C LYS A 119 -16.22 4.02 -20.56
N THR A 120 -15.90 3.63 -19.34
CA THR A 120 -15.49 4.55 -18.27
C THR A 120 -13.98 4.66 -18.27
N ARG A 121 -13.47 5.89 -18.38
CA ARG A 121 -12.06 6.19 -18.26
C ARG A 121 -11.87 7.15 -17.09
N ILE A 122 -11.19 6.67 -16.06
CA ILE A 122 -10.80 7.48 -14.92
C ILE A 122 -9.31 7.76 -15.06
N ARG A 123 -8.98 9.02 -15.23
CA ARG A 123 -7.61 9.50 -15.26
C ARG A 123 -7.48 10.52 -14.14
N PRO A 124 -6.72 10.21 -13.12
CA PRO A 124 -6.36 11.21 -12.12
C PRO A 124 -5.57 12.35 -12.77
N ASP A 125 -5.82 13.61 -12.39
CA ASP A 125 -5.06 14.77 -12.85
C ASP A 125 -3.77 14.90 -12.03
N TYR A 126 -2.67 14.33 -12.46
CA TYR A 126 -1.45 14.20 -11.65
C TYR A 126 -0.17 14.56 -12.37
N PRO A 127 0.92 14.62 -11.62
CA PRO A 127 1.27 14.03 -10.31
C PRO A 127 0.69 14.79 -9.12
N LEU A 128 0.16 14.06 -8.12
CA LEU A 128 -0.28 14.65 -6.85
C LEU A 128 0.91 14.81 -5.92
N ILE A 129 1.20 16.04 -5.54
CA ILE A 129 2.28 16.38 -4.61
C ILE A 129 1.66 16.67 -3.24
N GLY A 130 2.12 15.98 -2.20
CA GLY A 130 1.70 16.17 -0.81
C GLY A 130 2.87 16.54 0.09
N LEU A 131 2.67 17.51 0.99
CA LEU A 131 3.61 17.83 2.06
C LEU A 131 2.94 17.58 3.39
N THR A 132 3.55 16.75 4.23
CA THR A 132 3.11 16.48 5.59
C THR A 132 4.17 16.93 6.57
N LEU A 133 3.80 17.76 7.54
CA LEU A 133 4.64 18.20 8.63
C LEU A 133 4.11 17.62 9.95
N SER A 134 4.98 16.98 10.72
CA SER A 134 4.64 16.42 12.02
C SER A 134 5.65 16.92 13.06
N TYR A 135 5.14 17.51 14.14
CA TYR A 135 5.97 17.99 15.23
C TYR A 135 5.58 17.31 16.55
N THR A 136 6.59 16.75 17.24
CA THR A 136 6.39 16.07 18.52
C THR A 136 6.79 17.03 19.65
N PHE A 137 5.79 17.52 20.39
CA PHE A 137 5.99 18.51 21.46
C PHE A 137 6.58 17.90 22.73
N ASN A 138 6.24 16.66 23.06
CA ASN A 138 6.71 16.03 24.30
C ASN A 138 6.87 14.51 24.11
N GLN A 139 8.04 13.97 24.44
CA GLN A 139 8.25 12.54 24.59
C GLN A 139 8.10 12.20 26.07
N PHE A 140 6.89 11.92 26.49
CA PHE A 140 6.66 11.34 27.83
C PHE A 140 7.22 9.92 27.83
N LYS A 141 8.43 9.75 28.34
CA LYS A 141 8.91 8.43 28.72
C LYS A 141 8.20 8.07 30.01
N LEU A 142 7.20 7.20 29.97
CA LEU A 142 6.75 6.47 31.15
C LEU A 142 8.01 5.79 31.71
N LYS A 143 8.52 6.29 32.82
CA LYS A 143 9.45 5.57 33.63
C LYS A 143 8.69 4.32 34.12
N ASN A 144 9.07 3.14 33.64
CA ASN A 144 8.63 1.87 34.20
C ASN A 144 9.17 1.79 35.66
N GLY A 145 8.39 2.32 36.58
CA GLY A 145 8.67 2.35 38.01
C GLY A 145 7.41 1.99 38.80
N LEU A 146 6.75 0.89 38.37
CA LEU A 146 5.69 0.26 39.15
C LEU A 146 5.70 -1.25 38.85
N SER A 147 6.82 -1.88 39.19
CA SER A 147 6.85 -3.32 39.37
C SER A 147 7.83 -3.56 40.52
N ASN A 148 7.31 -3.72 41.68
CA ASN A 148 7.82 -4.53 42.83
C ASN A 148 7.30 -4.00 44.16
N ASN A 149 5.97 -3.83 44.35
CA ASN A 149 5.42 -3.64 45.68
C ASN A 149 4.14 -4.44 45.94
N SER A 150 3.97 -5.58 45.25
CA SER A 150 2.84 -6.48 45.52
C SER A 150 3.25 -7.81 46.14
N LYS A 151 4.50 -7.93 46.63
CA LYS A 151 4.94 -9.14 47.39
C LYS A 151 4.94 -8.98 48.89
N ASP A 152 4.83 -7.78 49.45
CA ASP A 152 4.91 -7.55 50.90
C ASP A 152 3.55 -7.44 51.60
N LEU A 153 2.44 -7.72 50.90
CA LEU A 153 1.09 -7.65 51.50
C LEU A 153 0.46 -9.01 51.82
N PHE A 154 1.15 -10.12 51.61
CA PHE A 154 0.63 -11.45 51.91
C PHE A 154 1.42 -12.27 52.93
N GLU A 155 2.40 -11.69 53.64
CA GLU A 155 3.05 -12.31 54.78
C GLU A 155 2.69 -11.56 56.07
N GLY A 156 1.58 -11.94 56.68
CA GLY A 156 1.21 -11.37 57.98
C GLY A 156 -0.18 -11.69 58.47
N THR A 157 -0.62 -12.95 58.48
CA THR A 157 -1.68 -13.41 59.38
C THR A 157 -1.60 -14.93 59.56
N ASN A 158 -0.69 -15.39 60.43
CA ASN A 158 -0.83 -16.66 61.13
C ASN A 158 -0.33 -16.43 62.54
N HIS A 159 -1.28 -16.13 63.40
CA HIS A 159 -1.29 -16.49 64.80
C HIS A 159 -2.73 -16.73 65.26
#